data_8f60ea566390c133c2a1392b129189a2
#
_entry.id   8f60ea566390c133c2a1392b129189a2
#
_cell.length_a   1.000
_cell.length_b   1.000
_cell.length_c   1.000
_cell.angle_alpha   90.00
_cell.angle_beta   90.00
_cell.angle_gamma   90.00
#
_symmetry.space_group_name_H-M   'P 1'
#
loop_
_entity.id
_entity.type
_entity.pdbx_description
1 polymer ?
#
loop_
_entity_poly.entity_id
_entity_poly.type
_entity_poly.pdbx_seq_one_letter_code
_entity_poly.pdbx_strand_id
1 'polypeptide(L)'
;TYDTFKQYYVTSKNCKKRSDLVLPFGSYTDIFSLLDALSSRQITGHSAIEAVNTFVEENKEYSDLIWNIIDGNLKTRSTISMINKVVPGLIPTFDVALAQAYDEKTKKKVDWNDGWYVSRKLDGVRCLAIIDDKGNVNFYSRAGKEFTTLDSLKPSIQRLGLTNMVFDGEVCMVDENGNEDFQGIIKQIKRKDHTITNPFYHIFDLLTIKEFNDKESITTFSERQSNLRAYVLGGDDFINHLIQTLGDDLVMERMMELSKEGGWEGLMLRKNTTYQGKRSSDVLKVKKFYDDEYYVVDLENALNRVIVDGKEVEEMMLKNVVVEHKGS
;
A
#
# COMPACT_ATOMS: atom_id res chain seq x y z
N THR A 1 -8.09 -19.40 12.83
CA THR A 1 -8.46 -18.00 12.59
C THR A 1 -7.52 -17.40 11.58
N TYR A 2 -8.02 -17.05 10.44
CA TYR A 2 -7.23 -16.57 9.33
C TYR A 2 -6.99 -15.06 9.49
N ASP A 3 -5.77 -14.69 9.82
CA ASP A 3 -5.35 -13.29 9.85
C ASP A 3 -4.62 -12.97 8.55
N THR A 4 -5.25 -12.19 7.66
CA THR A 4 -4.70 -11.80 6.37
C THR A 4 -3.48 -10.89 6.47
N PHE A 5 -3.21 -10.33 7.65
CA PHE A 5 -2.09 -9.43 7.88
C PHE A 5 -0.87 -10.12 8.48
N LYS A 6 -1.01 -11.37 8.95
CA LYS A 6 0.14 -12.16 9.43
C LYS A 6 1.14 -12.43 8.31
N GLN A 7 2.42 -12.21 8.60
CA GLN A 7 3.52 -12.52 7.71
C GLN A 7 4.36 -13.64 8.30
N TYR A 8 4.73 -14.61 7.46
CA TYR A 8 5.49 -15.77 7.91
C TYR A 8 7.00 -15.66 7.61
N TYR A 9 7.43 -14.65 6.85
CA TYR A 9 8.83 -14.32 6.53
C TYR A 9 9.61 -15.44 5.82
N VAL A 10 8.94 -16.48 5.38
CA VAL A 10 9.43 -17.57 4.53
C VAL A 10 8.51 -17.72 3.33
N THR A 11 8.98 -18.35 2.26
CA THR A 11 8.19 -18.66 1.07
C THR A 11 8.42 -20.10 0.68
N SER A 12 7.46 -20.74 0.01
CA SER A 12 7.61 -22.10 -0.53
C SER A 12 8.85 -22.19 -1.44
N LYS A 13 9.12 -21.15 -2.23
CA LYS A 13 10.29 -21.07 -3.11
C LYS A 13 11.60 -21.15 -2.33
N ASN A 14 11.71 -20.45 -1.20
CA ASN A 14 12.93 -20.44 -0.39
C ASN A 14 13.11 -21.76 0.36
N CYS A 15 12.03 -22.33 0.90
CA CYS A 15 12.05 -23.63 1.57
C CYS A 15 12.44 -24.75 0.60
N LYS A 16 11.83 -24.80 -0.58
CA LYS A 16 12.15 -25.81 -1.61
C LYS A 16 13.58 -25.72 -2.15
N LYS A 17 14.21 -24.54 -2.19
CA LYS A 17 15.62 -24.38 -2.55
C LYS A 17 16.58 -25.00 -1.52
N ARG A 18 16.12 -25.16 -0.30
CA ARG A 18 16.87 -25.72 0.82
C ARG A 18 16.13 -26.94 1.39
N SER A 19 15.70 -27.83 0.51
CA SER A 19 15.06 -29.09 0.86
C SER A 19 15.96 -30.06 1.63
N ASP A 20 17.25 -29.76 1.67
CA ASP A 20 18.25 -30.43 2.51
C ASP A 20 18.06 -30.13 4.01
N LEU A 21 17.41 -29.00 4.35
CA LEU A 21 17.16 -28.60 5.73
C LEU A 21 15.85 -29.23 6.23
N VAL A 22 15.95 -30.41 6.81
CA VAL A 22 14.85 -31.17 7.44
C VAL A 22 15.39 -31.78 8.73
N LEU A 23 14.64 -31.63 9.81
CA LEU A 23 14.98 -32.22 11.11
C LEU A 23 14.45 -33.67 11.19
N PRO A 24 15.07 -34.53 12.00
CA PRO A 24 14.58 -35.92 12.20
C PRO A 24 13.18 -35.98 12.80
N PHE A 25 12.82 -34.98 13.60
CA PHE A 25 11.49 -34.84 14.24
C PHE A 25 11.05 -33.39 14.22
N GLY A 26 9.75 -33.16 13.91
CA GLY A 26 9.14 -31.83 13.96
C GLY A 26 8.91 -31.34 15.38
N SER A 27 9.00 -30.03 15.55
CA SER A 27 8.71 -29.36 16.82
C SER A 27 7.27 -28.87 16.92
N TYR A 28 6.50 -29.00 15.84
CA TYR A 28 5.14 -28.47 15.72
C TYR A 28 4.14 -29.58 15.38
N THR A 29 3.14 -29.75 16.22
CA THR A 29 2.10 -30.76 16.06
C THR A 29 0.94 -30.32 15.17
N ASP A 30 0.78 -29.00 14.97
CA ASP A 30 -0.25 -28.43 14.13
C ASP A 30 0.27 -27.20 13.36
N ILE A 31 -0.41 -26.90 12.26
CA ILE A 31 -0.04 -25.79 11.36
C ILE A 31 -0.12 -24.43 12.05
N PHE A 32 -1.06 -24.21 12.97
CA PHE A 32 -1.27 -22.89 13.58
C PHE A 32 -0.12 -22.53 14.51
N SER A 33 0.39 -23.48 15.30
CA SER A 33 1.55 -23.27 16.16
C SER A 33 2.82 -22.97 15.35
N LEU A 34 3.02 -23.63 14.19
CA LEU A 34 4.10 -23.30 13.27
C LEU A 34 3.93 -21.88 12.70
N LEU A 35 2.73 -21.52 12.23
CA LEU A 35 2.45 -20.20 11.66
C LEU A 35 2.61 -19.08 12.71
N ASP A 36 2.23 -19.32 13.94
CA ASP A 36 2.41 -18.36 15.05
C ASP A 36 3.90 -18.17 15.38
N ALA A 37 4.69 -19.23 15.41
CA ALA A 37 6.13 -19.15 15.63
C ALA A 37 6.85 -18.39 14.49
N LEU A 38 6.43 -18.58 13.25
CA LEU A 38 6.93 -17.83 12.08
C LEU A 38 6.51 -16.35 12.16
N SER A 39 5.25 -16.09 12.42
CA SER A 39 4.70 -14.74 12.46
C SER A 39 5.27 -13.90 13.60
N SER A 40 5.41 -14.48 14.80
CA SER A 40 6.04 -13.84 15.96
C SER A 40 7.56 -13.79 15.88
N ARG A 41 8.15 -14.42 14.83
CA ARG A 41 9.60 -14.50 14.63
C ARG A 41 10.35 -15.23 15.75
N GLN A 42 9.70 -16.16 16.46
CA GLN A 42 10.38 -17.09 17.37
C GLN A 42 11.41 -17.94 16.63
N ILE A 43 11.08 -18.28 15.38
CA ILE A 43 11.99 -18.95 14.45
C ILE A 43 12.21 -18.08 13.21
N THR A 44 13.45 -18.00 12.73
CA THR A 44 13.86 -17.17 11.59
C THR A 44 14.97 -17.84 10.77
N GLY A 45 15.24 -17.35 9.56
CA GLY A 45 16.35 -17.83 8.73
C GLY A 45 16.30 -19.33 8.47
N HIS A 46 17.40 -20.03 8.71
CA HIS A 46 17.49 -21.48 8.46
C HIS A 46 16.55 -22.27 9.37
N SER A 47 16.42 -21.92 10.65
CA SER A 47 15.52 -22.63 11.58
C SER A 47 14.05 -22.54 11.15
N ALA A 48 13.63 -21.42 10.54
CA ALA A 48 12.29 -21.31 9.97
C ALA A 48 12.11 -22.21 8.75
N ILE A 49 13.12 -22.30 7.88
CA ILE A 49 13.09 -23.19 6.71
C ILE A 49 13.07 -24.67 7.15
N GLU A 50 13.91 -25.03 8.11
CA GLU A 50 13.95 -26.38 8.69
C GLU A 50 12.60 -26.80 9.28
N ALA A 51 12.00 -25.93 10.10
CA ALA A 51 10.70 -26.19 10.71
C ALA A 51 9.60 -26.39 9.67
N VAL A 52 9.54 -25.52 8.65
CA VAL A 52 8.54 -25.65 7.56
C VAL A 52 8.77 -26.92 6.74
N ASN A 53 10.00 -27.19 6.32
CA ASN A 53 10.31 -28.37 5.53
C ASN A 53 9.98 -29.66 6.31
N THR A 54 10.36 -29.71 7.60
CA THR A 54 10.05 -30.86 8.47
C THR A 54 8.57 -31.07 8.61
N PHE A 55 7.80 -29.99 8.87
CA PHE A 55 6.35 -30.06 8.97
C PHE A 55 5.68 -30.55 7.68
N VAL A 56 6.18 -30.10 6.51
CA VAL A 56 5.70 -30.59 5.21
C VAL A 56 6.04 -32.06 5.00
N GLU A 57 7.25 -32.50 5.39
CA GLU A 57 7.69 -33.90 5.26
C GLU A 57 6.84 -34.83 6.13
N GLU A 58 6.46 -34.40 7.34
CA GLU A 58 5.59 -35.15 8.25
C GLU A 58 4.12 -35.18 7.78
N ASN A 59 3.72 -34.20 6.93
CA ASN A 59 2.36 -34.03 6.43
C ASN A 59 2.29 -34.04 4.90
N LYS A 60 2.96 -35.00 4.27
CA LYS A 60 3.12 -35.07 2.79
C LYS A 60 1.82 -35.02 2.01
N GLU A 61 0.77 -35.62 2.51
CA GLU A 61 -0.55 -35.62 1.87
C GLU A 61 -1.16 -34.23 1.74
N TYR A 62 -0.77 -33.29 2.61
CA TYR A 62 -1.22 -31.88 2.63
C TYR A 62 -0.17 -30.90 2.12
N SER A 63 0.93 -31.37 1.54
CA SER A 63 2.10 -30.54 1.17
C SER A 63 1.70 -29.34 0.32
N ASP A 64 0.88 -29.52 -0.69
CA ASP A 64 0.44 -28.41 -1.57
C ASP A 64 -0.41 -27.38 -0.82
N LEU A 65 -1.27 -27.83 0.10
CA LEU A 65 -2.06 -26.93 0.93
C LEU A 65 -1.16 -26.14 1.88
N ILE A 66 -0.20 -26.79 2.52
CA ILE A 66 0.77 -26.15 3.43
C ILE A 66 1.56 -25.09 2.66
N TRP A 67 2.08 -25.40 1.47
CA TRP A 67 2.79 -24.42 0.63
C TRP A 67 1.91 -23.23 0.25
N ASN A 68 0.65 -23.47 -0.11
CA ASN A 68 -0.27 -22.39 -0.43
C ASN A 68 -0.60 -21.50 0.78
N ILE A 69 -0.66 -22.07 1.99
CA ILE A 69 -0.83 -21.33 3.24
C ILE A 69 0.40 -20.47 3.52
N ILE A 70 1.62 -21.04 3.42
CA ILE A 70 2.88 -20.32 3.63
C ILE A 70 3.04 -19.14 2.65
N ASP A 71 2.64 -19.34 1.39
CA ASP A 71 2.69 -18.28 0.37
C ASP A 71 1.52 -17.30 0.45
N GLY A 72 0.58 -17.49 1.40
CA GLY A 72 -0.61 -16.65 1.56
C GLY A 72 -1.58 -16.71 0.39
N ASN A 73 -1.56 -17.78 -0.40
CA ASN A 73 -2.40 -17.95 -1.58
C ASN A 73 -2.97 -19.38 -1.71
N LEU A 74 -4.18 -19.57 -1.24
CA LEU A 74 -4.84 -20.87 -1.25
C LEU A 74 -5.26 -21.37 -2.64
N LYS A 75 -5.09 -20.56 -3.68
CA LYS A 75 -5.45 -20.88 -5.09
C LYS A 75 -6.90 -21.34 -5.29
N THR A 76 -7.80 -20.86 -4.44
CA THR A 76 -9.22 -21.22 -4.47
C THR A 76 -9.99 -20.58 -5.62
N ARG A 77 -9.35 -19.69 -6.42
CA ARG A 77 -9.97 -18.82 -7.44
C ARG A 77 -11.02 -17.86 -6.87
N SER A 78 -11.19 -17.81 -5.55
CA SER A 78 -12.09 -16.89 -4.86
C SER A 78 -11.30 -15.71 -4.29
N THR A 79 -11.79 -14.48 -4.50
CA THR A 79 -11.21 -13.30 -3.90
C THR A 79 -11.83 -13.03 -2.53
N ILE A 80 -11.13 -12.30 -1.66
CA ILE A 80 -11.66 -11.82 -0.36
C ILE A 80 -13.01 -11.09 -0.57
N SER A 81 -13.11 -10.27 -1.62
CA SER A 81 -14.33 -9.55 -1.96
C SER A 81 -15.49 -10.48 -2.28
N MET A 82 -15.25 -11.59 -3.01
CA MET A 82 -16.29 -12.58 -3.30
C MET A 82 -16.74 -13.30 -2.04
N ILE A 83 -15.80 -13.67 -1.18
CA ILE A 83 -16.10 -14.35 0.09
C ILE A 83 -16.92 -13.42 1.00
N ASN A 84 -16.48 -12.18 1.19
CA ASN A 84 -17.17 -11.21 2.03
C ASN A 84 -18.51 -10.73 1.44
N LYS A 85 -18.74 -10.91 0.14
CA LYS A 85 -20.04 -10.65 -0.47
C LYS A 85 -21.08 -11.71 -0.04
N VAL A 86 -20.65 -12.95 0.15
CA VAL A 86 -21.52 -14.07 0.58
C VAL A 86 -21.65 -14.09 2.10
N VAL A 87 -20.54 -13.90 2.81
CA VAL A 87 -20.51 -13.83 4.28
C VAL A 87 -19.83 -12.52 4.68
N PRO A 88 -20.59 -11.44 4.90
CA PRO A 88 -20.06 -10.13 5.21
C PRO A 88 -19.13 -10.13 6.43
N GLY A 89 -17.93 -9.57 6.25
CA GLY A 89 -16.94 -9.42 7.33
C GLY A 89 -16.24 -10.73 7.76
N LEU A 90 -16.45 -11.85 7.04
CA LEU A 90 -15.77 -13.10 7.37
C LEU A 90 -14.25 -12.97 7.32
N ILE A 91 -13.73 -12.29 6.32
CA ILE A 91 -12.31 -11.98 6.21
C ILE A 91 -12.12 -10.49 6.46
N PRO A 92 -11.40 -10.10 7.53
CA PRO A 92 -11.09 -8.71 7.78
C PRO A 92 -10.35 -8.07 6.61
N THR A 93 -10.74 -6.86 6.25
CA THR A 93 -10.07 -6.07 5.20
C THR A 93 -9.63 -4.73 5.77
N PHE A 94 -8.54 -4.22 5.23
CA PHE A 94 -8.04 -2.88 5.52
C PHE A 94 -8.28 -2.04 4.26
N ASP A 95 -9.44 -1.39 4.20
CA ASP A 95 -9.90 -0.70 3.00
C ASP A 95 -9.73 0.81 3.14
N VAL A 96 -9.10 1.43 2.16
CA VAL A 96 -8.83 2.86 2.10
C VAL A 96 -9.34 3.44 0.79
N ALA A 97 -9.61 4.75 0.76
CA ALA A 97 -9.92 5.46 -0.47
C ALA A 97 -8.76 5.36 -1.46
N LEU A 98 -9.04 4.93 -2.68
CA LEU A 98 -8.06 4.74 -3.75
C LEU A 98 -8.44 5.54 -4.99
N ALA A 99 -7.44 6.21 -5.57
CA ALA A 99 -7.61 7.01 -6.77
C ALA A 99 -7.76 6.15 -8.04
N GLN A 100 -8.58 6.62 -8.98
CA GLN A 100 -8.53 6.21 -10.38
C GLN A 100 -7.54 7.10 -11.16
N ALA A 101 -7.13 6.65 -12.34
CA ALA A 101 -6.37 7.49 -13.25
C ALA A 101 -7.27 8.62 -13.80
N TYR A 102 -6.67 9.80 -13.99
CA TYR A 102 -7.30 10.90 -14.72
C TYR A 102 -7.04 10.69 -16.21
N ASP A 103 -7.97 10.04 -16.88
CA ASP A 103 -7.95 9.69 -18.29
C ASP A 103 -9.17 10.28 -19.02
N GLU A 104 -9.30 10.09 -20.31
CA GLU A 104 -10.40 10.61 -21.12
C GLU A 104 -11.80 10.18 -20.63
N LYS A 105 -11.88 9.08 -19.90
CA LYS A 105 -13.14 8.59 -19.32
C LYS A 105 -13.48 9.28 -18.00
N THR A 106 -12.49 9.44 -17.13
CA THR A 106 -12.66 9.99 -15.79
C THR A 106 -12.64 11.52 -15.81
N LYS A 107 -11.93 12.15 -16.75
CA LYS A 107 -11.91 13.59 -17.01
C LYS A 107 -13.33 14.16 -17.21
N LYS A 108 -14.17 13.43 -17.95
CA LYS A 108 -15.58 13.84 -18.22
C LYS A 108 -16.46 13.84 -16.97
N LYS A 109 -16.01 13.29 -15.85
CA LYS A 109 -16.73 13.26 -14.57
C LYS A 109 -16.35 14.42 -13.65
N VAL A 110 -15.33 15.20 -14.02
CA VAL A 110 -14.89 16.35 -13.23
C VAL A 110 -15.72 17.55 -13.66
N ASP A 111 -16.64 17.94 -12.79
CA ASP A 111 -17.33 19.22 -12.87
C ASP A 111 -16.84 20.07 -11.68
N TRP A 112 -16.17 21.18 -11.95
CA TRP A 112 -15.60 22.05 -10.91
C TRP A 112 -16.68 22.60 -9.97
N ASN A 113 -17.92 22.72 -10.43
CA ASN A 113 -19.04 23.13 -9.58
C ASN A 113 -19.36 22.13 -8.46
N ASP A 114 -18.94 20.89 -8.59
CA ASP A 114 -19.05 19.87 -7.54
C ASP A 114 -18.03 20.08 -6.40
N GLY A 115 -17.17 21.10 -6.50
CA GLY A 115 -16.18 21.44 -5.47
C GLY A 115 -15.00 20.45 -5.45
N TRP A 116 -14.29 20.32 -6.55
CA TRP A 116 -13.06 19.53 -6.58
C TRP A 116 -11.87 20.28 -5.99
N TYR A 117 -11.02 19.54 -5.27
CA TYR A 117 -9.78 20.03 -4.71
C TYR A 117 -8.59 19.47 -5.47
N VAL A 118 -7.58 20.30 -5.67
CA VAL A 118 -6.32 19.95 -6.33
C VAL A 118 -5.20 19.99 -5.31
N SER A 119 -4.34 18.99 -5.31
CA SER A 119 -3.11 18.96 -4.51
C SER A 119 -1.97 18.35 -5.29
N ARG A 120 -0.75 18.62 -4.83
CA ARG A 120 0.45 17.91 -5.29
C ARG A 120 0.29 16.40 -5.04
N LYS A 121 0.70 15.59 -6.00
CA LYS A 121 0.92 14.18 -5.79
C LYS A 121 2.33 13.96 -5.25
N LEU A 122 2.40 13.53 -4.01
CA LEU A 122 3.65 13.25 -3.32
C LEU A 122 4.24 11.93 -3.83
N ASP A 123 5.56 11.86 -3.89
CA ASP A 123 6.31 10.63 -4.24
C ASP A 123 6.89 10.01 -2.97
N GLY A 124 6.02 9.36 -2.21
CA GLY A 124 6.32 8.78 -0.92
C GLY A 124 5.65 7.43 -0.70
N VAL A 125 5.43 7.09 0.56
CA VAL A 125 4.75 5.86 0.98
C VAL A 125 3.48 6.22 1.72
N ARG A 126 2.33 5.80 1.18
CA ARG A 126 1.03 5.98 1.86
C ARG A 126 1.08 5.38 3.25
N CYS A 127 0.72 6.18 4.24
CA CYS A 127 0.71 5.81 5.64
C CYS A 127 -0.60 6.24 6.29
N LEU A 128 -1.19 5.33 7.07
CA LEU A 128 -2.30 5.63 7.96
C LEU A 128 -1.78 5.61 9.40
N ALA A 129 -1.92 6.70 10.11
CA ALA A 129 -1.62 6.78 11.54
C ALA A 129 -2.94 6.61 12.30
N ILE A 130 -3.08 5.48 12.99
CA ILE A 130 -4.25 5.17 13.81
C ILE A 130 -3.94 5.52 15.26
N ILE A 131 -4.75 6.40 15.82
CA ILE A 131 -4.65 6.88 17.20
C ILE A 131 -5.77 6.21 18.00
N ASP A 132 -5.41 5.35 18.95
CA ASP A 132 -6.38 4.61 19.74
C ASP A 132 -7.10 5.49 20.81
N ASP A 133 -7.94 4.89 21.63
CA ASP A 133 -8.69 5.55 22.70
C ASP A 133 -7.79 6.09 23.83
N LYS A 134 -6.54 5.63 23.91
CA LYS A 134 -5.52 6.06 24.90
C LYS A 134 -4.51 7.04 24.31
N GLY A 135 -4.63 7.39 23.02
CA GLY A 135 -3.68 8.26 22.34
C GLY A 135 -2.41 7.55 21.85
N ASN A 136 -2.36 6.20 21.87
CA ASN A 136 -1.24 5.49 21.27
C ASN A 136 -1.36 5.54 19.74
N VAL A 137 -0.23 5.70 19.06
CA VAL A 137 -0.16 5.85 17.60
C VAL A 137 0.53 4.65 16.99
N ASN A 138 -0.14 4.02 16.02
CA ASN A 138 0.43 2.97 15.17
C ASN A 138 0.28 3.34 13.70
N PHE A 139 1.27 2.96 12.91
CA PHE A 139 1.36 3.32 11.50
C PHE A 139 1.14 2.10 10.60
N TYR A 140 0.33 2.26 9.56
CA TYR A 140 -0.03 1.18 8.64
C TYR A 140 0.11 1.59 7.18
N SER A 141 0.50 0.64 6.36
CA SER A 141 0.43 0.81 4.91
C SER A 141 -1.03 0.79 4.44
N ARG A 142 -1.27 1.20 3.20
CA ARG A 142 -2.60 1.12 2.55
C ARG A 142 -3.20 -0.30 2.50
N ALA A 143 -2.41 -1.32 2.77
CA ALA A 143 -2.84 -2.72 2.81
C ALA A 143 -2.92 -3.28 4.24
N GLY A 144 -2.81 -2.42 5.27
CA GLY A 144 -2.91 -2.80 6.67
C GLY A 144 -1.65 -3.43 7.26
N LYS A 145 -0.51 -3.39 6.52
CA LYS A 145 0.76 -3.82 7.07
C LYS A 145 1.32 -2.74 7.99
N GLU A 146 1.65 -3.09 9.21
CA GLU A 146 2.26 -2.17 10.18
C GLU A 146 3.66 -1.72 9.76
N PHE A 147 3.95 -0.45 10.00
CA PHE A 147 5.26 0.17 9.87
C PHE A 147 5.86 0.40 11.26
N THR A 148 6.86 -0.38 11.61
CA THR A 148 7.57 -0.28 12.90
C THR A 148 8.76 0.68 12.86
N THR A 149 9.02 1.32 11.72
CA THR A 149 10.17 2.19 11.47
C THR A 149 9.85 3.67 11.62
N LEU A 150 8.58 4.05 11.92
CA LEU A 150 8.09 5.42 11.95
C LEU A 150 7.88 5.98 13.36
N ASP A 151 8.49 5.37 14.37
CA ASP A 151 8.32 5.78 15.78
C ASP A 151 8.74 7.23 16.06
N SER A 152 9.63 7.80 15.25
CA SER A 152 10.02 9.20 15.32
C SER A 152 8.86 10.19 15.07
N LEU A 153 7.79 9.77 14.38
CA LEU A 153 6.59 10.58 14.14
C LEU A 153 5.61 10.60 15.32
N LYS A 154 5.69 9.61 16.23
CA LYS A 154 4.72 9.45 17.33
C LYS A 154 4.61 10.69 18.22
N PRO A 155 5.72 11.30 18.68
CA PRO A 155 5.63 12.47 19.56
C PRO A 155 4.86 13.65 18.92
N SER A 156 5.09 13.89 17.62
CA SER A 156 4.42 14.97 16.87
C SER A 156 2.90 14.77 16.78
N ILE A 157 2.46 13.52 16.57
CA ILE A 157 1.03 13.19 16.52
C ILE A 157 0.40 13.19 17.91
N GLN A 158 1.08 12.61 18.91
CA GLN A 158 0.59 12.56 20.31
C GLN A 158 0.40 13.95 20.90
N ARG A 159 1.28 14.91 20.55
CA ARG A 159 1.17 16.31 20.98
C ARG A 159 -0.16 16.96 20.56
N LEU A 160 -0.83 16.47 19.52
CA LEU A 160 -2.13 16.98 19.09
C LEU A 160 -3.27 16.64 20.07
N GLY A 161 -3.03 15.73 21.02
CA GLY A 161 -4.00 15.36 22.06
C GLY A 161 -5.25 14.64 21.54
N LEU A 162 -5.18 14.04 20.36
CA LEU A 162 -6.29 13.36 19.70
C LEU A 162 -6.38 11.89 20.14
N THR A 163 -7.60 11.36 20.15
CA THR A 163 -7.89 9.94 20.39
C THR A 163 -8.97 9.47 19.41
N ASN A 164 -9.02 8.17 19.12
CA ASN A 164 -10.01 7.55 18.24
C ASN A 164 -10.04 8.16 16.82
N MET A 165 -8.87 8.53 16.30
CA MET A 165 -8.72 9.18 15.01
C MET A 165 -7.79 8.39 14.08
N VAL A 166 -7.97 8.60 12.78
CA VAL A 166 -7.10 8.08 11.72
C VAL A 166 -6.65 9.23 10.85
N PHE A 167 -5.36 9.47 10.80
CA PHE A 167 -4.75 10.32 9.78
C PHE A 167 -4.40 9.50 8.55
N ASP A 168 -4.75 10.00 7.39
CA ASP A 168 -4.37 9.44 6.11
C ASP A 168 -3.43 10.39 5.39
N GLY A 169 -2.26 9.90 5.02
CA GLY A 169 -1.21 10.76 4.49
C GLY A 169 -0.14 9.99 3.70
N GLU A 170 0.90 10.71 3.36
CA GLU A 170 2.08 10.19 2.67
C GLU A 170 3.32 10.49 3.50
N VAL A 171 4.13 9.48 3.77
CA VAL A 171 5.45 9.66 4.40
C VAL A 171 6.49 9.80 3.29
N CYS A 172 7.19 10.91 3.31
CA CYS A 172 8.25 11.25 2.37
C CYS A 172 9.59 11.35 3.09
N MET A 173 10.65 11.22 2.32
CA MET A 173 12.00 11.66 2.65
C MET A 173 12.48 12.57 1.52
N VAL A 174 13.45 13.42 1.82
CA VAL A 174 14.12 14.24 0.82
C VAL A 174 15.58 13.84 0.70
N ASP A 175 16.10 13.95 -0.51
CA ASP A 175 17.53 13.78 -0.80
C ASP A 175 18.33 15.01 -0.36
N GLU A 176 19.63 14.98 -0.60
CA GLU A 176 20.56 16.09 -0.26
C GLU A 176 20.23 17.39 -1.02
N ASN A 177 19.47 17.30 -2.11
CA ASN A 177 19.05 18.45 -2.92
C ASN A 177 17.64 18.95 -2.55
N GLY A 178 16.98 18.31 -1.58
CA GLY A 178 15.62 18.63 -1.16
C GLY A 178 14.50 18.05 -2.03
N ASN A 179 14.83 17.15 -2.96
CA ASN A 179 13.83 16.43 -3.76
C ASN A 179 13.30 15.20 -3.01
N GLU A 180 12.05 14.82 -3.30
CA GLU A 180 11.48 13.59 -2.73
C GLU A 180 12.25 12.36 -3.18
N ASP A 181 12.71 11.56 -2.20
CA ASP A 181 13.46 10.32 -2.42
C ASP A 181 12.58 9.09 -2.12
N PHE A 182 11.80 8.69 -3.14
CA PHE A 182 10.96 7.49 -3.05
C PHE A 182 11.76 6.22 -2.80
N GLN A 183 12.92 6.06 -3.43
CA GLN A 183 13.73 4.87 -3.26
C GLN A 183 14.34 4.82 -1.84
N GLY A 184 14.74 5.96 -1.31
CA GLY A 184 15.22 6.10 0.06
C GLY A 184 14.16 5.71 1.07
N ILE A 185 12.95 6.29 0.98
CA ILE A 185 11.87 5.94 1.94
C ILE A 185 11.46 4.47 1.84
N ILE A 186 11.33 3.88 0.64
CA ILE A 186 11.03 2.45 0.45
C ILE A 186 12.11 1.56 1.05
N LYS A 187 13.37 1.91 0.91
CA LYS A 187 14.50 1.17 1.47
C LYS A 187 14.49 1.23 3.00
N GLN A 188 14.24 2.41 3.57
CA GLN A 188 14.23 2.63 5.02
C GLN A 188 13.02 1.97 5.69
N ILE A 189 11.82 2.10 5.13
CA ILE A 189 10.58 1.62 5.75
C ILE A 189 10.50 0.09 5.80
N LYS A 190 11.26 -0.62 4.94
CA LYS A 190 11.34 -2.08 4.92
C LYS A 190 12.40 -2.66 5.87
N ARG A 191 13.24 -1.81 6.47
CA ARG A 191 14.28 -2.28 7.40
C ARG A 191 13.63 -2.82 8.68
N LYS A 192 14.36 -3.71 9.35
CA LYS A 192 13.98 -4.25 10.65
C LYS A 192 14.86 -3.62 11.71
N ASP A 193 14.32 -3.54 12.92
CA ASP A 193 15.05 -3.01 14.09
C ASP A 193 15.71 -1.64 13.79
N HIS A 194 14.94 -0.77 13.15
CA HIS A 194 15.38 0.53 12.67
C HIS A 194 14.27 1.56 12.84
N THR A 195 14.62 2.76 13.24
CA THR A 195 13.74 3.93 13.24
C THR A 195 14.27 4.96 12.26
N ILE A 196 13.43 5.43 11.36
CA ILE A 196 13.78 6.49 10.41
C ILE A 196 13.89 7.79 11.20
N THR A 197 15.01 8.50 11.04
CA THR A 197 15.32 9.70 11.84
C THR A 197 14.64 10.96 11.32
N ASN A 198 14.43 11.05 10.02
CA ASN A 198 13.92 12.22 9.33
C ASN A 198 12.78 11.93 8.34
N PRO A 199 11.77 11.12 8.71
CA PRO A 199 10.58 10.98 7.88
C PRO A 199 9.73 12.25 8.01
N PHE A 200 9.08 12.64 6.93
CA PHE A 200 8.13 13.75 6.95
C PHE A 200 6.75 13.26 6.53
N TYR A 201 5.73 13.45 7.38
CA TYR A 201 4.39 12.94 7.16
C TYR A 201 3.44 14.07 6.72
N HIS A 202 3.08 14.04 5.44
CA HIS A 202 2.11 14.95 4.84
C HIS A 202 0.70 14.35 4.99
N ILE A 203 -0.11 14.91 5.87
CA ILE A 203 -1.46 14.42 6.17
C ILE A 203 -2.45 15.10 5.23
N PHE A 204 -3.24 14.34 4.51
CA PHE A 204 -4.19 14.85 3.53
C PHE A 204 -5.66 14.50 3.82
N ASP A 205 -5.96 13.62 4.77
CA ASP A 205 -7.33 13.34 5.22
C ASP A 205 -7.36 12.94 6.70
N LEU A 206 -8.53 13.06 7.31
CA LEU A 206 -8.78 12.80 8.73
C LEU A 206 -10.14 12.12 8.87
N LEU A 207 -10.17 11.01 9.61
CA LEU A 207 -11.37 10.24 9.91
C LEU A 207 -11.39 9.89 11.40
N THR A 208 -12.56 9.63 11.94
CA THR A 208 -12.68 8.86 13.19
C THR A 208 -12.38 7.39 12.91
N ILE A 209 -11.94 6.63 13.93
CA ILE A 209 -11.77 5.17 13.81
C ILE A 209 -13.08 4.50 13.36
N LYS A 210 -14.23 5.03 13.81
CA LYS A 210 -15.53 4.49 13.41
C LYS A 210 -15.76 4.66 11.91
N GLU A 211 -15.58 5.85 11.36
CA GLU A 211 -15.75 6.12 9.91
C GLU A 211 -14.77 5.29 9.06
N PHE A 212 -13.54 5.12 9.55
CA PHE A 212 -12.55 4.28 8.90
C PHE A 212 -12.99 2.81 8.85
N ASN A 213 -13.48 2.27 9.96
CA ASN A 213 -13.93 0.88 10.06
C ASN A 213 -15.24 0.65 9.26
N ASP A 214 -16.14 1.62 9.25
CA ASP A 214 -17.38 1.60 8.46
C ASP A 214 -17.09 1.82 6.97
N LYS A 215 -15.85 2.28 6.60
CA LYS A 215 -15.40 2.59 5.23
C LYS A 215 -16.16 3.73 4.57
N GLU A 216 -16.83 4.53 5.35
CA GLU A 216 -17.61 5.69 4.91
C GLU A 216 -17.69 6.75 6.01
N SER A 217 -17.86 8.02 5.62
CA SER A 217 -18.11 9.11 6.53
C SER A 217 -19.40 9.85 6.16
N ILE A 218 -19.96 10.58 7.11
CA ILE A 218 -21.05 11.53 6.85
C ILE A 218 -20.54 12.93 6.54
N THR A 219 -19.28 13.22 6.89
CA THR A 219 -18.61 14.50 6.67
C THR A 219 -18.07 14.60 5.24
N THR A 220 -18.22 15.77 4.65
CA THR A 220 -17.66 16.09 3.34
C THR A 220 -16.15 16.26 3.41
N PHE A 221 -15.47 16.21 2.27
CA PHE A 221 -14.03 16.41 2.22
C PHE A 221 -13.60 17.78 2.76
N SER A 222 -14.34 18.86 2.43
CA SER A 222 -14.06 20.20 2.94
C SER A 222 -14.15 20.31 4.47
N GLU A 223 -15.14 19.64 5.07
CA GLU A 223 -15.27 19.60 6.53
C GLU A 223 -14.09 18.85 7.17
N ARG A 224 -13.71 17.69 6.62
CA ARG A 224 -12.54 16.94 7.09
C ARG A 224 -11.25 17.75 6.94
N GLN A 225 -11.10 18.52 5.83
CA GLN A 225 -9.95 19.41 5.63
C GLN A 225 -9.92 20.55 6.64
N SER A 226 -11.08 21.14 6.96
CA SER A 226 -11.18 22.19 7.99
C SER A 226 -10.76 21.67 9.36
N ASN A 227 -11.24 20.49 9.74
CA ASN A 227 -10.87 19.84 10.99
C ASN A 227 -9.36 19.49 11.02
N LEU A 228 -8.86 18.87 9.95
CA LEU A 228 -7.44 18.53 9.83
C LEU A 228 -6.55 19.75 9.96
N ARG A 229 -6.89 20.84 9.27
CA ARG A 229 -6.16 22.10 9.36
C ARG A 229 -6.16 22.68 10.78
N ALA A 230 -7.27 22.58 11.49
CA ALA A 230 -7.36 23.07 12.87
C ALA A 230 -6.47 22.26 13.82
N TYR A 231 -6.39 20.94 13.64
CA TYR A 231 -5.57 20.08 14.50
C TYR A 231 -4.07 20.15 14.16
N VAL A 232 -3.72 20.22 12.89
CA VAL A 232 -2.31 20.23 12.43
C VAL A 232 -1.83 21.64 12.08
N LEU A 233 -2.45 22.67 12.72
CA LEU A 233 -2.08 24.06 12.51
C LEU A 233 -0.62 24.31 12.92
N GLY A 234 0.15 24.83 11.96
CA GLY A 234 1.58 25.16 12.18
C GLY A 234 2.53 23.98 11.99
N GLY A 235 2.03 22.73 11.95
CA GLY A 235 2.88 21.55 11.77
C GLY A 235 4.11 21.52 12.71
N ASP A 236 5.08 20.73 12.32
CA ASP A 236 6.44 20.75 12.87
C ASP A 236 7.42 20.14 11.85
N ASP A 237 8.63 19.81 12.27
CA ASP A 237 9.66 19.22 11.40
C ASP A 237 9.34 17.80 10.92
N PHE A 238 8.24 17.21 11.40
CA PHE A 238 7.86 15.81 11.13
C PHE A 238 6.48 15.65 10.49
N ILE A 239 5.54 16.56 10.77
CA ILE A 239 4.17 16.46 10.27
C ILE A 239 3.64 17.79 9.75
N ASN A 240 2.88 17.77 8.68
CA ASN A 240 2.10 18.91 8.22
C ASN A 240 0.76 18.48 7.59
N HIS A 241 -0.13 19.45 7.45
CA HIS A 241 -1.31 19.34 6.60
C HIS A 241 -0.92 19.60 5.15
N LEU A 242 -1.16 18.63 4.25
CA LEU A 242 -0.97 18.82 2.82
C LEU A 242 -2.01 19.82 2.30
N ILE A 243 -1.55 20.94 1.75
CA ILE A 243 -2.42 21.96 1.18
C ILE A 243 -3.20 21.38 -0.01
N GLN A 244 -4.52 21.58 0.04
CA GLN A 244 -5.46 21.20 -1.01
C GLN A 244 -6.27 22.42 -1.39
N THR A 245 -6.18 22.83 -2.65
CA THR A 245 -6.76 24.06 -3.17
C THR A 245 -8.05 23.74 -3.89
N LEU A 246 -9.12 24.50 -3.63
CA LEU A 246 -10.36 24.40 -4.42
C LEU A 246 -10.03 24.68 -5.88
N GLY A 247 -10.38 23.74 -6.75
CA GLY A 247 -9.97 23.70 -8.14
C GLY A 247 -10.96 24.36 -9.07
N ASP A 248 -10.41 24.87 -10.13
CA ASP A 248 -11.04 25.25 -11.39
C ASP A 248 -10.02 25.00 -12.53
N ASP A 249 -10.37 25.38 -13.75
CA ASP A 249 -9.47 25.17 -14.90
C ASP A 249 -8.15 25.93 -14.75
N LEU A 250 -8.18 27.16 -14.21
CA LEU A 250 -6.96 27.98 -14.00
C LEU A 250 -6.08 27.38 -12.90
N VAL A 251 -6.66 26.97 -11.78
CA VAL A 251 -5.94 26.30 -10.69
C VAL A 251 -5.31 25.00 -11.20
N MET A 252 -6.05 24.24 -11.99
CA MET A 252 -5.54 22.99 -12.57
C MET A 252 -4.35 23.24 -13.49
N GLU A 253 -4.46 24.22 -14.39
CA GLU A 253 -3.39 24.60 -15.31
C GLU A 253 -2.14 25.08 -14.55
N ARG A 254 -2.33 26.01 -13.59
CA ARG A 254 -1.22 26.51 -12.76
C ARG A 254 -0.54 25.43 -11.95
N MET A 255 -1.31 24.52 -11.35
CA MET A 255 -0.76 23.40 -10.58
C MET A 255 -0.01 22.40 -11.48
N MET A 256 -0.44 22.22 -12.74
CA MET A 256 0.31 21.42 -13.72
C MET A 256 1.63 22.05 -14.10
N GLU A 257 1.70 23.38 -14.27
CA GLU A 257 2.95 24.11 -14.49
C GLU A 257 3.91 23.94 -13.30
N LEU A 258 3.44 24.22 -12.07
CA LEU A 258 4.22 24.04 -10.85
C LEU A 258 4.71 22.60 -10.69
N SER A 259 3.89 21.63 -11.07
CA SER A 259 4.28 20.22 -11.09
C SER A 259 5.45 19.97 -12.05
N LYS A 260 5.50 20.64 -13.20
CA LYS A 260 6.62 20.52 -14.16
C LYS A 260 7.89 21.17 -13.61
N GLU A 261 7.78 22.40 -13.11
CA GLU A 261 8.89 23.17 -12.56
C GLU A 261 9.49 22.49 -11.31
N GLY A 262 8.63 22.03 -10.41
CA GLY A 262 9.03 21.40 -9.14
C GLY A 262 9.32 19.90 -9.21
N GLY A 263 9.31 19.28 -10.41
CA GLY A 263 9.62 17.85 -10.55
C GLY A 263 8.65 16.91 -9.84
N TRP A 264 7.40 17.33 -9.57
CA TRP A 264 6.43 16.50 -8.85
C TRP A 264 5.99 15.28 -9.66
N GLU A 265 5.58 14.20 -8.99
CA GLU A 265 5.03 13.00 -9.65
C GLU A 265 3.74 13.31 -10.45
N GLY A 266 3.04 14.37 -10.08
CA GLY A 266 1.80 14.82 -10.71
C GLY A 266 0.88 15.51 -9.71
N LEU A 267 -0.43 15.39 -9.93
CA LEU A 267 -1.46 15.98 -9.06
C LEU A 267 -2.46 14.94 -8.58
N MET A 268 -3.16 15.28 -7.50
CA MET A 268 -4.32 14.55 -7.01
C MET A 268 -5.54 15.46 -7.06
N LEU A 269 -6.65 14.95 -7.56
CA LEU A 269 -7.95 15.60 -7.50
C LEU A 269 -8.84 14.87 -6.52
N ARG A 270 -9.55 15.60 -5.66
CA ARG A 270 -10.52 15.05 -4.70
C ARG A 270 -11.83 15.82 -4.76
N LYS A 271 -12.90 15.09 -4.99
CA LYS A 271 -14.25 15.67 -4.99
C LYS A 271 -14.65 16.01 -3.56
N ASN A 272 -15.39 17.13 -3.38
CA ASN A 272 -15.99 17.48 -2.10
C ASN A 272 -17.20 16.58 -1.79
N THR A 273 -16.92 15.39 -1.34
CA THR A 273 -17.93 14.39 -0.99
C THR A 273 -17.53 13.64 0.29
N THR A 274 -18.40 12.76 0.75
CA THR A 274 -18.13 11.89 1.89
C THR A 274 -17.04 10.88 1.58
N TYR A 275 -16.36 10.38 2.61
CA TYR A 275 -15.32 9.36 2.47
C TYR A 275 -15.92 8.03 2.04
N GLN A 276 -15.21 7.32 1.17
CA GLN A 276 -15.50 5.93 0.83
C GLN A 276 -14.19 5.13 0.79
N GLY A 277 -14.10 4.12 1.64
CA GLY A 277 -12.95 3.21 1.74
C GLY A 277 -12.83 2.25 0.56
N LYS A 278 -12.87 2.75 -0.67
CA LYS A 278 -12.75 1.97 -1.91
C LYS A 278 -12.14 2.77 -3.03
N ARG A 279 -11.88 2.12 -4.16
CA ARG A 279 -11.51 2.82 -5.40
C ARG A 279 -12.73 3.51 -6.00
N SER A 280 -12.65 4.83 -6.15
CA SER A 280 -13.75 5.63 -6.74
C SER A 280 -13.21 6.65 -7.74
N SER A 281 -14.11 7.23 -8.54
CA SER A 281 -13.79 8.37 -9.41
C SER A 281 -13.84 9.71 -8.67
N ASP A 282 -14.14 9.71 -7.37
CA ASP A 282 -14.13 10.93 -6.54
C ASP A 282 -12.71 11.29 -6.09
N VAL A 283 -11.77 10.39 -6.30
CA VAL A 283 -10.33 10.63 -6.13
C VAL A 283 -9.62 10.24 -7.42
N LEU A 284 -8.93 11.18 -8.04
CA LEU A 284 -8.23 10.97 -9.29
C LEU A 284 -6.75 11.32 -9.13
N LYS A 285 -5.89 10.56 -9.81
CA LYS A 285 -4.46 10.84 -9.92
C LYS A 285 -4.12 11.27 -11.34
N VAL A 286 -3.56 12.47 -11.44
CA VAL A 286 -3.03 13.03 -12.68
C VAL A 286 -1.53 12.78 -12.66
N LYS A 287 -1.05 11.86 -13.49
CA LYS A 287 0.37 11.59 -13.63
C LYS A 287 0.91 12.33 -14.85
N LYS A 288 2.17 12.74 -14.77
CA LYS A 288 2.90 13.12 -15.97
C LYS A 288 3.15 11.86 -16.80
N PHE A 289 2.86 11.95 -18.06
CA PHE A 289 3.37 11.01 -19.04
C PHE A 289 4.56 11.70 -19.72
N TYR A 290 5.68 11.03 -19.71
CA TYR A 290 6.81 11.40 -20.55
C TYR A 290 6.79 10.43 -21.74
N ASP A 291 6.67 10.97 -22.92
CA ASP A 291 6.91 10.20 -24.14
C ASP A 291 8.41 10.27 -24.40
N ASP A 292 9.02 9.12 -24.57
CA ASP A 292 10.43 9.01 -24.94
C ASP A 292 10.60 7.87 -25.94
N GLU A 293 11.56 7.99 -26.82
CA GLU A 293 11.85 6.98 -27.84
C GLU A 293 13.12 6.25 -27.46
N TYR A 294 13.06 4.93 -27.46
CA TYR A 294 14.17 4.06 -27.12
C TYR A 294 14.46 3.11 -28.27
N TYR A 295 15.73 2.84 -28.54
CA TYR A 295 16.11 1.76 -29.42
C TYR A 295 15.81 0.41 -28.79
N VAL A 296 15.05 -0.41 -29.50
CA VAL A 296 14.80 -1.80 -29.11
C VAL A 296 16.03 -2.63 -29.48
N VAL A 297 16.66 -3.23 -28.48
CA VAL A 297 17.86 -4.05 -28.65
C VAL A 297 17.56 -5.54 -28.63
N ASP A 298 16.46 -5.95 -27.98
CA ASP A 298 16.05 -7.36 -27.96
C ASP A 298 14.55 -7.50 -27.64
N LEU A 299 13.99 -8.67 -27.99
CA LEU A 299 12.61 -9.06 -27.76
C LEU A 299 12.56 -10.41 -27.05
N GLU A 300 12.00 -10.44 -25.85
CA GLU A 300 11.79 -11.69 -25.12
C GLU A 300 10.37 -12.20 -25.32
N ASN A 301 10.25 -13.41 -25.86
CA ASN A 301 8.97 -14.10 -26.00
C ASN A 301 8.80 -15.15 -24.91
N ALA A 302 7.55 -15.40 -24.52
CA ALA A 302 7.19 -16.48 -23.61
C ALA A 302 5.87 -17.14 -24.02
N LEU A 303 5.71 -18.40 -23.64
CA LEU A 303 4.44 -19.10 -23.77
C LEU A 303 3.43 -18.49 -22.78
N ASN A 304 2.32 -18.01 -23.31
CA ASN A 304 1.18 -17.51 -22.57
C ASN A 304 -0.05 -18.35 -22.89
N ARG A 305 -0.91 -18.52 -21.88
CA ARG A 305 -2.18 -19.17 -22.06
C ARG A 305 -3.23 -18.16 -22.50
N VAL A 306 -3.78 -18.36 -23.66
CA VAL A 306 -4.82 -17.52 -24.25
C VAL A 306 -6.07 -18.34 -24.53
N ILE A 307 -7.22 -17.69 -24.51
CA ILE A 307 -8.48 -18.37 -24.85
C ILE A 307 -8.79 -18.01 -26.32
N VAL A 308 -8.75 -19.01 -27.17
CA VAL A 308 -9.15 -18.90 -28.58
C VAL A 308 -10.35 -19.82 -28.78
N ASP A 309 -11.46 -19.27 -29.27
CA ASP A 309 -12.73 -19.98 -29.49
C ASP A 309 -13.22 -20.80 -28.27
N GLY A 310 -13.04 -20.21 -27.05
CA GLY A 310 -13.48 -20.85 -25.80
C GLY A 310 -12.56 -21.98 -25.30
N LYS A 311 -11.44 -22.24 -25.95
CA LYS A 311 -10.44 -23.23 -25.55
C LYS A 311 -9.15 -22.53 -25.10
N GLU A 312 -8.55 -23.06 -24.02
CA GLU A 312 -7.25 -22.62 -23.56
C GLU A 312 -6.17 -23.21 -24.47
N VAL A 313 -5.37 -22.35 -25.10
CA VAL A 313 -4.23 -22.73 -25.93
C VAL A 313 -2.98 -22.01 -25.43
N GLU A 314 -1.83 -22.63 -25.58
CA GLU A 314 -0.53 -21.98 -25.29
C GLU A 314 0.01 -21.38 -26.57
N GLU A 315 0.27 -20.07 -26.53
CA GLU A 315 0.79 -19.31 -27.67
C GLU A 315 2.05 -18.53 -27.26
N MET A 316 3.03 -18.51 -28.16
CA MET A 316 4.24 -17.72 -27.98
C MET A 316 3.93 -16.26 -28.21
N MET A 317 4.01 -15.44 -27.16
CA MET A 317 3.71 -14.02 -27.19
C MET A 317 4.89 -13.19 -26.70
N LEU A 318 4.98 -11.95 -27.18
CA LEU A 318 5.94 -10.98 -26.68
C LEU A 318 5.71 -10.75 -25.18
N LYS A 319 6.75 -10.99 -24.38
CA LYS A 319 6.72 -10.82 -22.93
C LYS A 319 7.38 -9.51 -22.51
N ASN A 320 8.58 -9.24 -23.01
CA ASN A 320 9.34 -8.04 -22.71
C ASN A 320 9.98 -7.48 -23.97
N VAL A 321 10.15 -6.18 -23.99
CA VAL A 321 10.97 -5.45 -24.96
C VAL A 321 12.18 -4.93 -24.20
N VAL A 322 13.37 -5.29 -24.63
CA VAL A 322 14.63 -4.77 -24.08
C VAL A 322 15.01 -3.54 -24.86
N VAL A 323 15.22 -2.43 -24.18
CA VAL A 323 15.55 -1.14 -24.80
C VAL A 323 16.89 -0.62 -24.27
N GLU A 324 17.61 0.09 -25.10
CA GLU A 324 18.79 0.82 -24.65
C GLU A 324 18.35 2.06 -23.85
N HIS A 325 18.84 2.19 -22.61
CA HIS A 325 18.56 3.32 -21.75
C HIS A 325 19.86 3.93 -21.24
N LYS A 326 20.11 5.21 -21.59
CA LYS A 326 21.29 6.00 -21.14
C LYS A 326 22.63 5.31 -21.38
N GLY A 327 22.75 4.53 -22.46
CA GLY A 327 24.02 3.88 -22.83
C GLY A 327 24.36 2.64 -22.02
N SER A 328 23.38 2.00 -21.38
CA SER A 328 23.53 0.72 -20.66
C SER A 328 22.56 -0.32 -21.18
#